data_d0fef9887347efd479d6a9d298c95fde
#
_entry.id   d0fef9887347efd479d6a9d298c95fde
#
_cell.length_a   1.000
_cell.length_b   1.000
_cell.length_c   1.000
_cell.angle_alpha   90.00
_cell.angle_beta   90.00
_cell.angle_gamma   90.00
#
_symmetry.space_group_name_H-M   'P 1'
#
loop_
_entity.id
_entity.type
_entity.pdbx_description
1 polymer ?
#
loop_
_entity_poly.entity_id
_entity_poly.type
_entity_poly.pdbx_seq_one_letter_code
_entity_poly.pdbx_strand_id
1 'polypeptide(L)'
;MLESLYQKQLLTLASLVREIPALKAATHRAVVNNPVCGDRVIVTIEIDENIIVASAVEAKGCALCEAGAGLWMQMSANRPLSDMSLLHNDLARWLKRIADVDKPIGISRDIYAPLTPVRAIKNRHKCVLLAFSTADKFRPL
;
A
#
# COMPACT_ATOMS: atom_id res chain seq x y z
N MET A 1 16.95 9.49 -16.54
CA MET A 1 16.61 10.69 -15.73
C MET A 1 15.30 10.52 -14.99
N LEU A 2 14.18 10.23 -15.67
CA LEU A 2 12.92 9.92 -14.98
C LEU A 2 13.03 8.70 -14.07
N GLU A 3 13.76 7.67 -14.52
CA GLU A 3 13.96 6.45 -13.73
C GLU A 3 14.68 6.72 -12.41
N SER A 4 15.70 7.57 -12.42
CA SER A 4 16.44 7.89 -11.19
C SER A 4 15.59 8.72 -10.23
N LEU A 5 14.71 9.60 -10.75
CA LEU A 5 13.77 10.34 -9.91
C LEU A 5 12.76 9.38 -9.25
N TYR A 6 12.17 8.49 -10.04
CA TYR A 6 11.21 7.51 -9.50
C TYR A 6 11.88 6.55 -8.52
N GLN A 7 13.14 6.16 -8.78
CA GLN A 7 13.89 5.33 -7.86
C GLN A 7 14.05 6.00 -6.50
N LYS A 8 14.40 7.28 -6.47
CA LYS A 8 14.50 8.05 -5.22
C LYS A 8 13.16 8.11 -4.50
N GLN A 9 12.08 8.33 -5.24
CA GLN A 9 10.73 8.39 -4.66
C GLN A 9 10.30 7.03 -4.09
N LEU A 10 10.63 5.92 -4.77
CA LEU A 10 10.37 4.58 -4.29
C LEU A 10 11.12 4.29 -2.99
N LEU A 11 12.39 4.69 -2.90
CA LEU A 11 13.17 4.54 -1.68
C LEU A 11 12.62 5.38 -0.54
N THR A 12 12.11 6.57 -0.85
CA THR A 12 11.45 7.43 0.14
C THR A 12 10.18 6.76 0.68
N LEU A 13 9.36 6.19 -0.20
CA LEU A 13 8.18 5.44 0.23
C LEU A 13 8.57 4.25 1.12
N ALA A 14 9.58 3.49 0.71
CA ALA A 14 10.05 2.34 1.48
C ALA A 14 10.53 2.74 2.88
N SER A 15 11.16 3.91 3.01
CA SER A 15 11.66 4.40 4.30
C SER A 15 10.55 4.72 5.28
N LEU A 16 9.35 5.03 4.81
CA LEU A 16 8.22 5.40 5.68
C LEU A 16 7.82 4.26 6.63
N VAL A 17 8.00 3.01 6.23
CA VAL A 17 7.60 1.87 7.06
C VAL A 17 8.69 1.43 8.05
N ARG A 18 9.91 1.91 7.88
CA ARG A 18 11.04 1.52 8.74
C ARG A 18 11.09 2.28 10.06
N GLU A 19 10.44 3.44 10.12
CA GLU A 19 10.54 4.36 11.25
C GLU A 19 9.25 4.49 12.05
N ILE A 20 8.24 3.67 11.76
CA ILE A 20 6.94 3.81 12.39
C ILE A 20 6.88 2.99 13.66
N PRO A 21 6.61 3.63 14.81
CA PRO A 21 6.44 2.89 16.05
C PRO A 21 5.14 2.07 16.03
N ALA A 22 5.10 1.00 16.82
CA ALA A 22 3.89 0.23 17.00
C ALA A 22 2.76 1.10 17.55
N LEU A 23 1.53 0.84 17.09
CA LEU A 23 0.35 1.58 17.55
C LEU A 23 0.01 1.19 18.99
N LYS A 24 -0.31 2.19 19.81
CA LYS A 24 -0.72 1.98 21.21
C LYS A 24 -2.19 1.60 21.34
N ALA A 25 -3.01 2.03 20.42
CA ALA A 25 -4.47 1.85 20.44
C ALA A 25 -4.99 1.11 19.20
N ALA A 26 -4.24 0.16 18.68
CA ALA A 26 -4.63 -0.63 17.53
C ALA A 26 -5.93 -1.39 17.80
N THR A 27 -6.84 -1.37 16.84
CA THR A 27 -8.14 -2.06 16.92
C THR A 27 -8.21 -3.29 16.02
N HIS A 28 -7.46 -3.30 14.92
CA HIS A 28 -7.53 -4.36 13.90
C HIS A 28 -6.13 -4.67 13.36
N ARG A 29 -6.00 -5.89 12.87
CA ARG A 29 -4.75 -6.39 12.30
C ARG A 29 -5.03 -7.24 11.07
N ALA A 30 -4.15 -7.16 10.07
CA ALA A 30 -4.16 -8.04 8.91
C ALA A 30 -2.75 -8.51 8.58
N VAL A 31 -2.62 -9.75 8.15
CA VAL A 31 -1.36 -10.35 7.74
C VAL A 31 -1.54 -10.95 6.36
N VAL A 32 -0.65 -10.63 5.44
CA VAL A 32 -0.65 -11.18 4.09
C VAL A 32 0.77 -11.62 3.72
N ASN A 33 0.88 -12.79 3.11
CA ASN A 33 2.12 -13.33 2.59
C ASN A 33 2.02 -13.46 1.08
N ASN A 34 3.14 -13.23 0.39
CA ASN A 34 3.28 -13.61 -1.01
C ASN A 34 4.14 -14.87 -1.06
N PRO A 35 3.56 -16.06 -1.25
CA PRO A 35 4.31 -17.31 -1.18
C PRO A 35 5.34 -17.48 -2.32
N VAL A 36 5.18 -16.74 -3.41
CA VAL A 36 6.08 -16.84 -4.56
C VAL A 36 7.43 -16.20 -4.27
N CYS A 37 7.45 -15.03 -3.63
CA CYS A 37 8.69 -14.30 -3.33
C CYS A 37 9.01 -14.24 -1.84
N GLY A 38 8.18 -14.82 -0.98
CA GLY A 38 8.43 -14.84 0.47
C GLY A 38 8.17 -13.52 1.17
N ASP A 39 7.61 -12.53 0.50
CA ASP A 39 7.25 -11.26 1.12
C ASP A 39 6.13 -11.44 2.13
N ARG A 40 6.19 -10.68 3.21
CA ARG A 40 5.16 -10.68 4.26
C ARG A 40 4.90 -9.26 4.72
N VAL A 41 3.63 -8.92 4.87
CA VAL A 41 3.21 -7.62 5.38
C VAL A 41 2.22 -7.83 6.53
N ILE A 42 2.46 -7.12 7.61
CA ILE A 42 1.55 -7.04 8.75
C ILE A 42 1.11 -5.58 8.87
N VAL A 43 -0.19 -5.35 8.78
CA VAL A 43 -0.76 -4.02 8.95
C VAL A 43 -1.60 -4.01 10.21
N THR A 44 -1.33 -3.07 11.10
CA THR A 44 -2.17 -2.77 12.26
C THR A 44 -2.78 -1.41 12.06
N ILE A 45 -4.05 -1.27 12.40
CA ILE A 45 -4.78 -0.01 12.25
C ILE A 45 -5.57 0.28 13.51
N GLU A 46 -5.78 1.56 13.74
CA GLU A 46 -6.77 2.05 14.68
C GLU A 46 -7.94 2.60 13.87
N ILE A 47 -9.12 2.02 14.07
CA ILE A 47 -10.36 2.49 13.41
C ILE A 47 -11.24 3.16 14.44
N ASP A 48 -11.74 4.34 14.08
CA ASP A 48 -12.76 5.07 14.82
C ASP A 48 -13.85 5.51 13.85
N GLU A 49 -15.08 5.09 14.09
CA GLU A 49 -16.24 5.38 13.22
C GLU A 49 -15.98 5.04 11.74
N ASN A 50 -15.44 3.86 11.48
CA ASN A 50 -15.07 3.34 10.15
C ASN A 50 -13.93 4.10 9.45
N ILE A 51 -13.29 5.04 10.13
CA ILE A 51 -12.16 5.82 9.61
C ILE A 51 -10.86 5.27 10.19
N ILE A 52 -9.86 5.10 9.34
CA ILE A 52 -8.51 4.74 9.78
C ILE A 52 -7.86 6.00 10.33
N VAL A 53 -7.68 6.05 11.65
CA VAL A 53 -7.05 7.20 12.30
C VAL A 53 -5.55 7.02 12.47
N ALA A 54 -5.06 5.78 12.43
CA ALA A 54 -3.64 5.48 12.47
C ALA A 54 -3.36 4.12 11.83
N SER A 55 -2.19 3.97 11.24
CA SER A 55 -1.70 2.70 10.67
C SER A 55 -0.24 2.49 11.06
N ALA A 56 0.14 1.23 11.20
CA ALA A 56 1.54 0.82 11.27
C ALA A 56 1.73 -0.42 10.39
N VAL A 57 2.80 -0.47 9.63
CA VAL A 57 3.07 -1.57 8.71
C VAL A 57 4.45 -2.16 9.00
N GLU A 58 4.51 -3.47 9.16
CA GLU A 58 5.75 -4.22 9.14
C GLU A 58 5.82 -4.95 7.79
N ALA A 59 6.84 -4.64 7.00
CA ALA A 59 7.05 -5.28 5.71
C ALA A 59 8.37 -6.04 5.70
N LYS A 60 8.32 -7.32 5.38
CA LYS A 60 9.50 -8.16 5.14
C LYS A 60 9.47 -8.58 3.69
N GLY A 61 10.39 -8.05 2.90
CA GLY A 61 10.42 -8.34 1.48
C GLY A 61 11.33 -7.38 0.74
N CYS A 62 11.18 -7.33 -0.57
CA CYS A 62 11.97 -6.45 -1.42
C CYS A 62 11.60 -4.98 -1.23
N ALA A 63 12.42 -4.09 -1.79
CA ALA A 63 12.18 -2.66 -1.72
C ALA A 63 10.82 -2.24 -2.30
N LEU A 64 10.31 -2.98 -3.29
CA LEU A 64 8.99 -2.68 -3.87
C LEU A 64 7.85 -3.05 -2.93
N CYS A 65 8.01 -4.11 -2.13
CA CYS A 65 7.06 -4.45 -1.09
C CYS A 65 7.02 -3.34 -0.03
N GLU A 66 8.19 -2.85 0.39
CA GLU A 66 8.28 -1.74 1.33
C GLU A 66 7.72 -0.44 0.75
N ALA A 67 7.96 -0.17 -0.53
CA ALA A 67 7.43 1.03 -1.19
C ALA A 67 5.90 1.00 -1.26
N GLY A 68 5.31 -0.15 -1.59
CA GLY A 68 3.87 -0.33 -1.57
C GLY A 68 3.28 -0.13 -0.17
N ALA A 69 3.98 -0.64 0.85
CA ALA A 69 3.59 -0.41 2.24
C ALA A 69 3.67 1.06 2.63
N GLY A 70 4.70 1.78 2.18
CA GLY A 70 4.82 3.22 2.39
C GLY A 70 3.70 4.00 1.73
N LEU A 71 3.29 3.59 0.52
CA LEU A 71 2.15 4.19 -0.16
C LEU A 71 0.85 3.96 0.62
N TRP A 72 0.65 2.76 1.17
CA TRP A 72 -0.46 2.50 2.09
C TRP A 72 -0.47 3.50 3.24
N MET A 73 0.69 3.73 3.86
CA MET A 73 0.79 4.67 4.98
C MET A 73 0.34 6.07 4.59
N GLN A 74 0.75 6.55 3.41
CA GLN A 74 0.33 7.87 2.94
C GLN A 74 -1.16 7.94 2.63
N MET A 75 -1.71 6.88 2.04
CA MET A 75 -3.07 6.92 1.52
C MET A 75 -4.12 6.55 2.58
N SER A 76 -3.76 5.78 3.59
CA SER A 76 -4.72 5.29 4.57
C SER A 76 -5.13 6.34 5.61
N ALA A 77 -4.32 7.37 5.81
CA ALA A 77 -4.54 8.37 6.86
C ALA A 77 -5.89 9.08 6.68
N ASN A 78 -6.72 9.00 7.71
CA ASN A 78 -8.04 9.65 7.76
C ASN A 78 -9.01 9.21 6.66
N ARG A 79 -8.86 7.97 6.17
CA ARG A 79 -9.74 7.39 5.16
C ARG A 79 -10.61 6.30 5.74
N PRO A 80 -11.84 6.12 5.21
CA PRO A 80 -12.61 4.92 5.49
C PRO A 80 -11.85 3.67 5.04
N LEU A 81 -11.93 2.60 5.81
CA LEU A 81 -11.29 1.33 5.43
C LEU A 81 -11.80 0.83 4.07
N SER A 82 -13.07 1.04 3.77
CA SER A 82 -13.67 0.66 2.47
C SER A 82 -12.98 1.33 1.28
N ASP A 83 -12.46 2.55 1.45
CA ASP A 83 -11.73 3.23 0.38
C ASP A 83 -10.44 2.49 0.03
N MET A 84 -9.80 1.82 0.98
CA MET A 84 -8.56 1.10 0.73
C MET A 84 -8.76 -0.11 -0.19
N SER A 85 -9.92 -0.76 -0.14
CA SER A 85 -10.26 -1.81 -1.11
C SER A 85 -10.43 -1.23 -2.51
N LEU A 86 -11.07 -0.07 -2.64
CA LEU A 86 -11.21 0.61 -3.92
C LEU A 86 -9.85 1.03 -4.47
N LEU A 87 -8.98 1.54 -3.60
CA LEU A 87 -7.61 1.92 -3.98
C LEU A 87 -6.79 0.72 -4.42
N HIS A 88 -6.93 -0.41 -3.75
CA HIS A 88 -6.27 -1.65 -4.16
C HIS A 88 -6.65 -2.02 -5.60
N ASN A 89 -7.94 -2.00 -5.90
CA ASN A 89 -8.42 -2.32 -7.24
C ASN A 89 -7.93 -1.30 -8.28
N ASP A 90 -7.98 -0.02 -7.95
CA ASP A 90 -7.53 1.03 -8.86
C ASP A 90 -6.03 0.95 -9.12
N LEU A 91 -5.22 0.76 -8.08
CA LEU A 91 -3.78 0.61 -8.23
C LEU A 91 -3.43 -0.63 -9.07
N ALA A 92 -4.13 -1.75 -8.85
CA ALA A 92 -3.90 -2.97 -9.62
C ALA A 92 -4.19 -2.75 -11.11
N ARG A 93 -5.27 -2.04 -11.44
CA ARG A 93 -5.61 -1.70 -12.83
C ARG A 93 -4.59 -0.75 -13.43
N TRP A 94 -4.18 0.25 -12.70
CA TRP A 94 -3.19 1.21 -13.16
C TRP A 94 -1.84 0.53 -13.45
N LEU A 95 -1.41 -0.39 -12.59
CA LEU A 95 -0.19 -1.16 -12.83
C LEU A 95 -0.27 -1.97 -14.12
N LYS A 96 -1.43 -2.53 -14.42
CA LYS A 96 -1.67 -3.30 -15.65
C LYS A 96 -1.97 -2.42 -16.87
N ARG A 97 -1.97 -1.11 -16.71
CA ARG A 97 -2.28 -0.13 -17.77
C ARG A 97 -3.69 -0.30 -18.35
N ILE A 98 -4.63 -0.73 -17.53
CA ILE A 98 -6.02 -0.86 -17.93
C ILE A 98 -6.66 0.53 -17.88
N ALA A 99 -7.41 0.87 -18.94
CA ALA A 99 -8.15 2.13 -18.97
C ALA A 99 -9.12 2.21 -17.80
N ASP A 100 -9.22 3.39 -17.21
CA ASP A 100 -9.95 3.60 -15.99
C ASP A 100 -11.36 4.09 -16.28
N VAL A 101 -12.34 3.38 -15.75
CA VAL A 101 -13.74 3.79 -15.81
C VAL A 101 -14.22 4.28 -14.45
N ASP A 102 -13.69 3.68 -13.36
CA ASP A 102 -14.15 3.94 -12.00
C ASP A 102 -12.98 4.33 -11.09
N LYS A 103 -12.62 5.60 -11.07
CA LYS A 103 -11.63 6.11 -10.12
C LYS A 103 -12.24 6.26 -8.74
N PRO A 104 -11.52 5.91 -7.68
CA PRO A 104 -11.94 6.30 -6.34
C PRO A 104 -12.12 7.81 -6.23
N ILE A 105 -13.20 8.24 -5.61
CA ILE A 105 -13.51 9.67 -5.48
C ILE A 105 -12.43 10.36 -4.64
N GLY A 106 -11.96 11.52 -5.13
CA GLY A 106 -11.01 12.35 -4.39
C GLY A 106 -9.56 11.90 -4.47
N ILE A 107 -9.22 10.96 -5.36
CA ILE A 107 -7.86 10.48 -5.52
C ILE A 107 -7.32 10.84 -6.89
N SER A 108 -6.17 11.49 -6.87
CA SER A 108 -5.39 11.70 -8.07
C SER A 108 -4.46 10.51 -8.30
N ARG A 109 -4.44 9.96 -9.50
CA ARG A 109 -3.52 8.89 -9.87
C ARG A 109 -2.06 9.34 -9.92
N ASP A 110 -1.81 10.64 -9.84
CA ASP A 110 -0.44 11.16 -9.75
C ASP A 110 0.32 10.63 -8.53
N ILE A 111 -0.41 10.24 -7.48
CA ILE A 111 0.20 9.62 -6.30
C ILE A 111 0.90 8.30 -6.62
N TYR A 112 0.49 7.64 -7.70
CA TYR A 112 1.11 6.38 -8.15
C TYR A 112 2.37 6.62 -9.01
N ALA A 113 2.66 7.86 -9.39
CA ALA A 113 3.75 8.19 -10.31
C ALA A 113 5.09 7.51 -9.96
N PRO A 114 5.51 7.43 -8.67
CA PRO A 114 6.76 6.76 -8.34
C PRO A 114 6.79 5.27 -8.73
N LEU A 115 5.64 4.64 -8.88
CA LEU A 115 5.51 3.24 -9.26
C LEU A 115 5.51 3.02 -10.77
N THR A 116 5.63 4.09 -11.57
CA THR A 116 5.58 4.00 -13.04
C THR A 116 6.52 2.95 -13.61
N PRO A 117 7.80 2.85 -13.19
CA PRO A 117 8.69 1.82 -13.71
C PRO A 117 8.21 0.39 -13.44
N VAL A 118 7.44 0.17 -12.37
CA VAL A 118 6.96 -1.15 -11.98
C VAL A 118 5.88 -1.66 -12.93
N ARG A 119 5.21 -0.77 -13.66
CA ARG A 119 4.16 -1.14 -14.62
C ARG A 119 4.66 -2.13 -15.68
N ALA A 120 5.93 -2.02 -16.07
CA ALA A 120 6.55 -2.91 -17.04
C ALA A 120 7.04 -4.24 -16.44
N ILE A 121 7.02 -4.38 -15.12
CA ILE A 121 7.58 -5.53 -14.40
C ILE A 121 6.43 -6.32 -13.77
N LYS A 122 5.74 -7.12 -14.57
CA LYS A 122 4.50 -7.81 -14.17
C LYS A 122 4.66 -8.69 -12.93
N ASN A 123 5.79 -9.36 -12.78
CA ASN A 123 6.03 -10.26 -11.65
C ASN A 123 6.31 -9.52 -10.34
N ARG A 124 6.37 -8.19 -10.37
CA ARG A 124 6.54 -7.34 -9.18
C ARG A 124 5.26 -6.61 -8.77
N HIS A 125 4.21 -6.70 -9.56
CA HIS A 125 2.94 -6.05 -9.21
C HIS A 125 2.41 -6.53 -7.86
N LYS A 126 2.48 -7.82 -7.58
CA LYS A 126 2.05 -8.40 -6.31
C LYS A 126 2.83 -7.86 -5.11
N CYS A 127 4.13 -7.61 -5.29
CA CYS A 127 4.96 -7.05 -4.22
C CYS A 127 4.45 -5.67 -3.82
N VAL A 128 4.22 -4.80 -4.80
CA VAL A 128 3.72 -3.43 -4.58
C VAL A 128 2.31 -3.46 -3.97
N LEU A 129 1.47 -4.41 -4.39
CA LEU A 129 0.08 -4.50 -3.96
C LEU A 129 -0.10 -5.20 -2.61
N LEU A 130 0.95 -5.78 -2.04
CA LEU A 130 0.80 -6.68 -0.89
C LEU A 130 0.16 -5.98 0.31
N ALA A 131 0.61 -4.78 0.65
CA ALA A 131 0.01 -4.01 1.75
C ALA A 131 -1.46 -3.68 1.46
N PHE A 132 -1.77 -3.28 0.22
CA PHE A 132 -3.16 -2.97 -0.19
C PHE A 132 -4.07 -4.20 -0.16
N SER A 133 -3.52 -5.39 -0.37
CA SER A 133 -4.29 -6.62 -0.31
C SER A 133 -4.80 -6.94 1.09
N THR A 134 -4.30 -6.25 2.13
CA THR A 134 -4.81 -6.41 3.49
C THR A 134 -6.18 -5.77 3.69
N ALA A 135 -6.63 -4.90 2.78
CA ALA A 135 -7.81 -4.04 2.99
C ALA A 135 -9.09 -4.82 3.35
N ASP A 136 -9.25 -6.05 2.86
CA ASP A 136 -10.40 -6.90 3.14
C ASP A 136 -10.09 -8.04 4.12
N LYS A 137 -8.94 -8.00 4.79
CA LYS A 137 -8.45 -9.09 5.64
C LYS A 137 -8.28 -8.70 7.11
N PHE A 138 -8.68 -7.51 7.48
CA PHE A 138 -8.55 -7.04 8.86
C PHE A 138 -9.48 -7.80 9.80
N ARG A 139 -8.96 -8.15 10.96
CA ARG A 139 -9.69 -8.77 12.04
C ARG A 139 -9.52 -7.97 13.32
N PRO A 140 -10.56 -7.88 14.16
CA PRO A 140 -10.43 -7.22 15.47
C PRO A 140 -9.35 -7.89 16.31
N LEU A 141 -8.64 -7.07 17.04
CA LEU A 141 -7.66 -7.54 18.04
C LEU A 141 -8.34 -8.06 19.29
#